data_65a6601ea6e5084d1130f41d6f48480c
#
_entry.id   65a6601ea6e5084d1130f41d6f48480c
#
_cell.length_a   1.000
_cell.length_b   1.000
_cell.length_c   1.000
_cell.angle_alpha   90.00
_cell.angle_beta   90.00
_cell.angle_gamma   90.00
#
_symmetry.space_group_name_H-M   'P 1'
#
loop_
_entity.id
_entity.type
_entity.pdbx_description
1 polymer ?
#
loop_
_entity_poly.entity_id
_entity_poly.type
_entity_poly.pdbx_seq_one_letter_code
_entity_poly.pdbx_strand_id
1 'polypeptide(L)'
;MLIAYGVEKVRRRVDPYTLPRHQPTEIESVVSREFAFLLNNWILVGMLLFILIATTLPLMSEGLYNETITVGPATYNTWMVPLGLVLVFLMGAGPLVAWRKATGKNLREAFIGPLGFALLVLVCHVAFGRMLGFPAVVTATEIYETTTGRVLGFFGSLNPVMATTTMGFALGAIFQEFYRGTTVRMRNAKENGFIAFIEMFSRARRRYGGYIVHLGIVALFMGFLGAAYDVEREGALNPGETLEVNGVTLRYDRFREESDINREMIFADLTVSQDGQEIGHVEPAKFIYRTHPDMPTTEVAIRWTPLADLYVILSQVDQASDRGTFRVIYRPLVFWIWLGGAIMLLGVFLSAFPSVREILGERTSSPVRVPMGATASLLVLLLIVGSAVFFSVSRVEAQTDSTSSLHAGTVEIHDPAERQIFERLLCQCGDCARLPLSTCSCGWAENMRAEVRAQIAEGALLPEIQADYRSRFGAASISVPSDSGLGRAMWAVPFGSLVIALPALYFAVRRMSQRAAVAQAAATAAAPPVTNDRNELDTRLDDELSKLDDA
;
A
#
# COMPACT_ATOMS: atom_id res chain seq x y z
N MET A 1 21.61 -0.43 -2.30
CA MET A 1 22.75 0.41 -2.73
C MET A 1 23.68 0.74 -1.57
N LEU A 2 23.22 1.33 -0.46
CA LEU A 2 24.07 1.65 0.71
C LEU A 2 24.72 0.42 1.34
N ILE A 3 24.01 -0.70 1.46
CA ILE A 3 24.54 -1.96 2.00
C ILE A 3 25.56 -2.58 1.03
N ALA A 4 25.28 -2.59 -0.27
CA ALA A 4 26.22 -3.10 -1.28
C ALA A 4 27.50 -2.26 -1.34
N TYR A 5 27.37 -0.93 -1.23
CA TYR A 5 28.49 -0.01 -1.15
C TYR A 5 29.30 -0.21 0.14
N GLY A 6 28.61 -0.46 1.27
CA GLY A 6 29.26 -0.78 2.54
C GLY A 6 30.03 -2.11 2.51
N VAL A 7 29.44 -3.15 1.93
CA VAL A 7 30.05 -4.48 1.79
C VAL A 7 31.26 -4.43 0.85
N GLU A 8 31.18 -3.71 -0.25
CA GLU A 8 32.30 -3.55 -1.18
C GLU A 8 33.45 -2.75 -0.56
N LYS A 9 33.14 -1.78 0.30
CA LYS A 9 34.14 -1.01 1.04
C LYS A 9 34.82 -1.82 2.15
N VAL A 10 34.11 -2.75 2.77
CA VAL A 10 34.69 -3.72 3.73
C VAL A 10 35.59 -4.72 3.00
N ARG A 11 35.18 -5.17 1.80
CA ARG A 11 36.00 -6.06 0.96
C ARG A 11 37.31 -5.41 0.49
N ARG A 12 37.35 -4.09 0.28
CA ARG A 12 38.54 -3.31 -0.07
C ARG A 12 39.49 -3.07 1.10
N ARG A 13 39.13 -3.36 2.33
CA ARG A 13 40.01 -3.28 3.50
C ARG A 13 41.13 -4.33 3.47
N VAL A 14 40.99 -5.33 2.62
CA VAL A 14 41.94 -6.46 2.61
C VAL A 14 43.24 -6.13 1.82
N ASP A 15 43.15 -5.19 0.85
CA ASP A 15 44.35 -4.79 0.14
C ASP A 15 44.24 -3.39 -0.50
N PRO A 16 44.74 -2.33 0.18
CA PRO A 16 44.65 -0.97 -0.34
C PRO A 16 45.60 -0.68 -1.52
N TYR A 17 46.55 -1.58 -1.84
CA TYR A 17 47.57 -1.34 -2.84
C TYR A 17 47.40 -2.12 -4.15
N THR A 18 46.59 -3.17 -4.18
CA THR A 18 46.42 -4.06 -5.35
C THR A 18 45.12 -3.88 -6.11
N LEU A 19 44.15 -3.15 -5.53
CA LEU A 19 42.87 -2.90 -6.23
C LEU A 19 42.95 -1.63 -7.07
N PRO A 20 42.59 -1.68 -8.37
CA PRO A 20 42.56 -0.48 -9.21
C PRO A 20 41.65 0.56 -8.55
N ARG A 21 42.11 1.81 -8.47
CA ARG A 21 41.30 2.96 -7.98
C ARG A 21 39.96 2.91 -8.68
N HIS A 22 38.92 2.59 -7.92
CA HIS A 22 37.58 2.64 -8.44
C HIS A 22 37.26 4.09 -8.79
N GLN A 23 37.22 4.36 -10.05
CA GLN A 23 36.56 5.55 -10.55
C GLN A 23 35.12 5.51 -10.04
N PRO A 24 34.54 6.66 -9.64
CA PRO A 24 33.12 6.71 -9.28
C PRO A 24 32.36 6.05 -10.44
N THR A 25 31.60 5.00 -10.12
CA THR A 25 30.85 4.26 -11.13
C THR A 25 29.81 5.22 -11.70
N GLU A 26 30.11 5.76 -12.87
CA GLU A 26 29.11 6.43 -13.70
C GLU A 26 28.05 5.39 -14.05
N ILE A 27 26.79 5.82 -14.05
CA ILE A 27 25.68 4.95 -14.51
C ILE A 27 25.93 4.68 -15.99
N GLU A 28 26.41 3.49 -16.32
CA GLU A 28 26.80 3.12 -17.68
C GLU A 28 25.59 3.04 -18.63
N SER A 29 24.38 2.80 -18.08
CA SER A 29 23.17 2.67 -18.87
C SER A 29 21.92 2.96 -18.04
N VAL A 30 20.97 3.71 -18.63
CA VAL A 30 19.61 3.86 -18.09
C VAL A 30 18.82 2.55 -18.05
N VAL A 31 19.22 1.56 -18.86
CA VAL A 31 18.65 0.21 -18.82
C VAL A 31 19.58 -0.69 -17.99
N SER A 32 19.64 -0.41 -16.69
CA SER A 32 20.44 -1.14 -15.72
C SER A 32 19.69 -1.34 -14.41
N ARG A 33 20.03 -2.38 -13.67
CA ARG A 33 19.47 -2.61 -12.32
C ARG A 33 19.82 -1.47 -11.37
N GLU A 34 20.98 -0.87 -11.52
CA GLU A 34 21.43 0.27 -10.71
C GLU A 34 20.51 1.48 -10.92
N PHE A 35 20.20 1.78 -12.19
CA PHE A 35 19.27 2.86 -12.52
C PHE A 35 17.84 2.56 -12.03
N ALA A 36 17.35 1.31 -12.15
CA ALA A 36 16.04 0.92 -11.63
C ALA A 36 15.94 1.14 -10.11
N PHE A 37 16.97 0.81 -9.34
CA PHE A 37 17.00 1.09 -7.90
C PHE A 37 17.09 2.59 -7.59
N LEU A 38 17.86 3.35 -8.36
CA LEU A 38 17.93 4.80 -8.21
C LEU A 38 16.58 5.44 -8.48
N LEU A 39 15.93 5.04 -9.58
CA LEU A 39 14.60 5.53 -9.96
C LEU A 39 13.54 5.19 -8.90
N ASN A 40 13.56 3.97 -8.37
CA ASN A 40 12.67 3.56 -7.27
C ASN A 40 12.85 4.47 -6.03
N ASN A 41 14.09 4.69 -5.62
CA ASN A 41 14.38 5.56 -4.48
C ASN A 41 14.01 7.02 -4.75
N TRP A 42 14.21 7.50 -5.96
CA TRP A 42 13.83 8.84 -6.38
C TRP A 42 12.31 9.04 -6.31
N ILE A 43 11.54 8.09 -6.85
CA ILE A 43 10.08 8.14 -6.79
C ILE A 43 9.59 8.13 -5.33
N LEU A 44 10.15 7.26 -4.47
CA LEU A 44 9.79 7.20 -3.05
C LEU A 44 10.07 8.53 -2.32
N VAL A 45 11.22 9.15 -2.56
CA VAL A 45 11.55 10.46 -1.98
C VAL A 45 10.63 11.55 -2.54
N GLY A 46 10.32 11.48 -3.85
CA GLY A 46 9.37 12.41 -4.47
C GLY A 46 7.97 12.30 -3.88
N MET A 47 7.47 11.08 -3.69
CA MET A 47 6.18 10.83 -3.03
C MET A 47 6.18 11.37 -1.58
N LEU A 48 7.26 11.12 -0.82
CA LEU A 48 7.41 11.64 0.54
C LEU A 48 7.34 13.17 0.57
N LEU A 49 8.09 13.85 -0.31
CA LEU A 49 8.09 15.31 -0.40
C LEU A 49 6.72 15.84 -0.84
N PHE A 50 6.06 15.19 -1.79
CA PHE A 50 4.70 15.57 -2.19
C PHE A 50 3.72 15.49 -1.02
N ILE A 51 3.71 14.37 -0.28
CA ILE A 51 2.83 14.19 0.89
C ILE A 51 3.15 15.25 1.94
N LEU A 52 4.43 15.48 2.25
CA LEU A 52 4.86 16.48 3.22
C LEU A 52 4.37 17.88 2.84
N ILE A 53 4.59 18.31 1.59
CA ILE A 53 4.16 19.63 1.11
C ILE A 53 2.63 19.73 1.12
N ALA A 54 1.92 18.72 0.60
CA ALA A 54 0.47 18.75 0.54
C ALA A 54 -0.19 18.74 1.92
N THR A 55 0.40 18.04 2.89
CA THR A 55 -0.09 18.00 4.28
C THR A 55 0.16 19.31 5.03
N THR A 56 1.29 19.97 4.76
CA THR A 56 1.64 21.24 5.43
C THR A 56 1.07 22.45 4.70
N LEU A 57 0.56 22.28 3.49
CA LEU A 57 0.05 23.37 2.65
C LEU A 57 -1.03 24.21 3.32
N PRO A 58 -2.05 23.66 4.00
CA PRO A 58 -3.06 24.46 4.68
C PRO A 58 -2.44 25.47 5.65
N LEU A 59 -1.49 25.02 6.47
CA LEU A 59 -0.79 25.87 7.45
C LEU A 59 0.09 26.93 6.76
N MET A 60 0.81 26.53 5.70
CA MET A 60 1.69 27.46 4.97
C MET A 60 0.89 28.51 4.20
N SER A 61 -0.23 28.13 3.56
CA SER A 61 -1.07 29.06 2.82
C SER A 61 -1.78 30.03 3.74
N GLU A 62 -2.21 29.59 4.90
CA GLU A 62 -2.79 30.47 5.93
C GLU A 62 -1.77 31.49 6.45
N GLY A 63 -0.56 31.03 6.80
CA GLY A 63 0.48 31.91 7.34
C GLY A 63 1.06 32.92 6.34
N LEU A 64 1.08 32.58 5.04
CA LEU A 64 1.69 33.44 4.00
C LEU A 64 0.67 34.34 3.28
N TYR A 65 -0.55 33.85 3.10
CA TYR A 65 -1.56 34.50 2.24
C TYR A 65 -2.87 34.75 2.97
N ASN A 66 -2.99 34.35 4.24
CA ASN A 66 -4.22 34.42 5.03
C ASN A 66 -5.40 33.67 4.34
N GLU A 67 -5.08 32.66 3.52
CA GLU A 67 -6.03 31.78 2.85
C GLU A 67 -5.67 30.33 3.11
N THR A 68 -6.61 29.50 3.57
CA THR A 68 -6.35 28.08 3.83
C THR A 68 -6.64 27.27 2.56
N ILE A 69 -5.63 26.67 1.96
CA ILE A 69 -5.78 25.77 0.81
C ILE A 69 -5.84 24.33 1.34
N THR A 70 -6.97 23.67 1.18
CA THR A 70 -7.17 22.29 1.63
C THR A 70 -6.92 21.30 0.49
N VAL A 71 -6.24 20.19 0.80
CA VAL A 71 -5.94 19.10 -0.14
C VAL A 71 -6.70 17.85 0.31
N GLY A 72 -7.69 17.45 -0.46
CA GLY A 72 -8.52 16.27 -0.16
C GLY A 72 -7.96 14.96 -0.75
N PRO A 73 -8.55 13.79 -0.37
CA PRO A 73 -8.13 12.46 -0.82
C PRO A 73 -8.07 12.31 -2.34
N ALA A 74 -8.99 12.93 -3.08
CA ALA A 74 -9.01 12.87 -4.54
C ALA A 74 -7.72 13.40 -5.16
N THR A 75 -7.18 14.51 -4.64
CA THR A 75 -5.91 15.10 -5.11
C THR A 75 -4.73 14.19 -4.79
N TYR A 76 -4.68 13.59 -3.59
CA TYR A 76 -3.62 12.63 -3.26
C TYR A 76 -3.66 11.42 -4.19
N ASN A 77 -4.83 10.81 -4.39
CA ASN A 77 -4.98 9.60 -5.19
C ASN A 77 -4.60 9.81 -6.66
N THR A 78 -4.88 10.99 -7.21
CA THR A 78 -4.52 11.35 -8.59
C THR A 78 -3.02 11.17 -8.87
N TRP A 79 -2.16 11.44 -7.89
CA TRP A 79 -0.70 11.36 -8.02
C TRP A 79 -0.11 10.10 -7.41
N MET A 80 -0.62 9.67 -6.25
CA MET A 80 -0.07 8.52 -5.53
C MET A 80 -0.35 7.21 -6.24
N VAL A 81 -1.54 7.04 -6.84
CA VAL A 81 -1.90 5.80 -7.52
C VAL A 81 -0.99 5.53 -8.72
N PRO A 82 -0.81 6.43 -9.70
CA PRO A 82 0.11 6.19 -10.81
C PRO A 82 1.56 5.96 -10.37
N LEU A 83 2.06 6.75 -9.41
CA LEU A 83 3.43 6.57 -8.89
C LEU A 83 3.59 5.23 -8.17
N GLY A 84 2.58 4.79 -7.42
CA GLY A 84 2.54 3.47 -6.79
C GLY A 84 2.57 2.34 -7.82
N LEU A 85 1.85 2.47 -8.93
CA LEU A 85 1.89 1.48 -10.02
C LEU A 85 3.26 1.42 -10.70
N VAL A 86 3.93 2.57 -10.88
CA VAL A 86 5.32 2.60 -11.38
C VAL A 86 6.25 1.88 -10.41
N LEU A 87 6.09 2.04 -9.08
CA LEU A 87 6.88 1.31 -8.09
C LEU A 87 6.66 -0.20 -8.17
N VAL A 88 5.41 -0.66 -8.32
CA VAL A 88 5.08 -2.09 -8.50
C VAL A 88 5.71 -2.63 -9.80
N PHE A 89 5.67 -1.84 -10.88
CA PHE A 89 6.34 -2.20 -12.13
C PHE A 89 7.86 -2.31 -11.94
N LEU A 90 8.50 -1.33 -11.31
CA LEU A 90 9.93 -1.34 -11.02
C LEU A 90 10.33 -2.50 -10.09
N MET A 91 9.48 -2.87 -9.15
CA MET A 91 9.66 -4.03 -8.28
C MET A 91 9.74 -5.33 -9.09
N GLY A 92 8.90 -5.50 -10.11
CA GLY A 92 8.96 -6.63 -11.04
C GLY A 92 10.11 -6.54 -12.04
N ALA A 93 10.38 -5.35 -12.59
CA ALA A 93 11.38 -5.12 -13.63
C ALA A 93 12.83 -5.16 -13.11
N GLY A 94 13.07 -4.60 -11.90
CA GLY A 94 14.41 -4.48 -11.34
C GLY A 94 15.21 -5.78 -11.27
N PRO A 95 14.64 -6.89 -10.78
CA PRO A 95 15.34 -8.19 -10.78
C PRO A 95 15.64 -8.75 -12.16
N LEU A 96 14.84 -8.41 -13.18
CA LEU A 96 14.96 -8.92 -14.54
C LEU A 96 16.09 -8.25 -15.34
N VAL A 97 16.42 -7.00 -14.98
CA VAL A 97 17.46 -6.23 -15.66
C VAL A 97 18.84 -6.64 -15.17
N ALA A 98 19.78 -6.73 -16.10
CA ALA A 98 21.17 -7.06 -15.79
C ALA A 98 21.85 -5.93 -15.00
N TRP A 99 22.88 -6.30 -14.22
CA TRP A 99 23.75 -5.35 -13.53
C TRP A 99 24.60 -4.60 -14.56
N ARG A 100 24.71 -3.27 -14.45
CA ARG A 100 25.43 -2.32 -15.31
C ARG A 100 24.83 -2.13 -16.70
N LYS A 101 24.89 -3.13 -17.59
CA LYS A 101 24.42 -3.01 -18.98
C LYS A 101 23.66 -4.26 -19.41
N ALA A 102 22.42 -4.08 -19.84
CA ALA A 102 21.60 -5.13 -20.40
C ALA A 102 21.76 -5.17 -21.93
N THR A 103 21.94 -6.35 -22.52
CA THR A 103 21.87 -6.53 -23.96
C THR A 103 20.40 -6.69 -24.38
N GLY A 104 20.05 -6.25 -25.60
CA GLY A 104 18.68 -6.36 -26.10
C GLY A 104 18.15 -7.81 -26.10
N LYS A 105 19.03 -8.79 -26.38
CA LYS A 105 18.69 -10.21 -26.33
C LYS A 105 18.33 -10.66 -24.92
N ASN A 106 19.19 -10.36 -23.94
CA ASN A 106 18.96 -10.74 -22.54
C ASN A 106 17.70 -10.06 -21.97
N LEU A 107 17.45 -8.80 -22.36
CA LEU A 107 16.27 -8.06 -21.95
C LEU A 107 15.00 -8.73 -22.50
N ARG A 108 14.98 -9.05 -23.80
CA ARG A 108 13.85 -9.74 -24.42
C ARG A 108 13.55 -11.09 -23.75
N GLU A 109 14.59 -11.92 -23.52
CA GLU A 109 14.43 -13.23 -22.88
C GLU A 109 13.96 -13.13 -21.42
N ALA A 110 14.35 -12.06 -20.71
CA ALA A 110 13.94 -11.84 -19.32
C ALA A 110 12.50 -11.32 -19.21
N PHE A 111 12.06 -10.47 -20.15
CA PHE A 111 10.76 -9.77 -20.05
C PHE A 111 9.62 -10.49 -20.77
N ILE A 112 9.87 -11.37 -21.74
CA ILE A 112 8.83 -12.00 -22.55
C ILE A 112 7.84 -12.82 -21.69
N GLY A 113 8.32 -13.56 -20.70
CA GLY A 113 7.48 -14.33 -19.78
C GLY A 113 6.58 -13.43 -18.92
N PRO A 114 7.13 -12.49 -18.14
CA PRO A 114 6.36 -11.55 -17.34
C PRO A 114 5.38 -10.70 -18.15
N LEU A 115 5.77 -10.23 -19.34
CA LEU A 115 4.87 -9.48 -20.23
C LEU A 115 3.76 -10.36 -20.78
N GLY A 116 4.07 -11.63 -21.13
CA GLY A 116 3.06 -12.58 -21.54
C GLY A 116 2.04 -12.87 -20.44
N PHE A 117 2.50 -12.99 -19.18
CA PHE A 117 1.62 -13.15 -18.03
C PHE A 117 0.78 -11.90 -17.76
N ALA A 118 1.37 -10.70 -17.86
CA ALA A 118 0.64 -9.43 -17.76
C ALA A 118 -0.45 -9.32 -18.82
N LEU A 119 -0.15 -9.69 -20.07
CA LEU A 119 -1.12 -9.69 -21.16
C LEU A 119 -2.26 -10.69 -20.91
N LEU A 120 -1.94 -11.88 -20.38
CA LEU A 120 -2.95 -12.85 -19.98
C LEU A 120 -3.89 -12.26 -18.92
N VAL A 121 -3.34 -11.65 -17.87
CA VAL A 121 -4.12 -11.02 -16.80
C VAL A 121 -4.97 -9.88 -17.36
N LEU A 122 -4.42 -9.05 -18.24
CA LEU A 122 -5.14 -7.97 -18.93
C LEU A 122 -6.35 -8.53 -19.70
N VAL A 123 -6.13 -9.53 -20.55
CA VAL A 123 -7.19 -10.15 -21.36
C VAL A 123 -8.26 -10.78 -20.46
N CYS A 124 -7.86 -11.51 -19.42
CA CYS A 124 -8.79 -12.10 -18.46
C CYS A 124 -9.60 -11.02 -17.73
N HIS A 125 -8.97 -9.93 -17.29
CA HIS A 125 -9.68 -8.85 -16.60
C HIS A 125 -10.69 -8.13 -17.52
N VAL A 126 -10.30 -7.81 -18.75
CA VAL A 126 -11.21 -7.17 -19.71
C VAL A 126 -12.37 -8.10 -20.10
N ALA A 127 -12.09 -9.40 -20.31
CA ALA A 127 -13.10 -10.36 -20.74
C ALA A 127 -14.08 -10.76 -19.63
N PHE A 128 -13.58 -10.99 -18.43
CA PHE A 128 -14.35 -11.60 -17.34
C PHE A 128 -14.57 -10.66 -16.14
N GLY A 129 -13.82 -9.56 -16.01
CA GLY A 129 -13.88 -8.69 -14.85
C GLY A 129 -15.28 -8.17 -14.57
N ARG A 130 -16.00 -7.71 -15.58
CA ARG A 130 -17.39 -7.22 -15.41
C ARG A 130 -18.35 -8.31 -14.91
N MET A 131 -18.18 -9.54 -15.38
CA MET A 131 -19.00 -10.69 -14.95
C MET A 131 -18.73 -11.06 -13.47
N LEU A 132 -17.50 -10.83 -13.01
CA LEU A 132 -17.07 -11.10 -11.64
C LEU A 132 -17.29 -9.90 -10.68
N GLY A 133 -17.90 -8.81 -11.14
CA GLY A 133 -18.09 -7.59 -10.34
C GLY A 133 -16.89 -6.64 -10.29
N PHE A 134 -15.85 -6.90 -11.08
CA PHE A 134 -14.61 -6.11 -11.16
C PHE A 134 -14.38 -5.55 -12.57
N PRO A 135 -15.15 -4.55 -13.03
CA PRO A 135 -15.00 -4.01 -14.37
C PRO A 135 -13.59 -3.42 -14.59
N ALA A 136 -13.02 -3.66 -15.77
CA ALA A 136 -11.69 -3.18 -16.14
C ALA A 136 -11.59 -1.66 -16.20
N VAL A 137 -12.70 -1.00 -16.48
CA VAL A 137 -12.82 0.47 -16.55
C VAL A 137 -13.96 0.88 -15.61
N VAL A 138 -13.69 1.84 -14.75
CA VAL A 138 -14.66 2.43 -13.81
C VAL A 138 -14.95 3.87 -14.19
N THR A 139 -16.09 4.40 -13.74
CA THR A 139 -16.37 5.82 -13.89
C THR A 139 -15.46 6.60 -12.94
N ALA A 140 -14.54 7.37 -13.50
CA ALA A 140 -13.68 8.22 -12.68
C ALA A 140 -14.36 9.57 -12.41
N THR A 141 -14.17 10.09 -11.21
CA THR A 141 -14.57 11.45 -10.87
C THR A 141 -13.61 12.43 -11.51
N GLU A 142 -14.11 13.31 -12.36
CA GLU A 142 -13.31 14.44 -12.86
C GLU A 142 -12.96 15.37 -11.71
N ILE A 143 -11.65 15.64 -11.51
CA ILE A 143 -11.19 16.50 -10.41
C ILE A 143 -11.45 17.96 -10.73
N TYR A 144 -11.34 18.32 -12.02
CA TYR A 144 -11.63 19.66 -12.55
C TYR A 144 -12.36 19.54 -13.88
N GLU A 145 -13.21 20.49 -14.20
CA GLU A 145 -13.90 20.58 -15.51
C GLU A 145 -13.02 21.10 -16.63
N THR A 146 -11.77 21.30 -16.37
CA THR A 146 -10.76 21.70 -17.34
C THR A 146 -10.34 20.53 -18.22
N THR A 147 -9.68 20.83 -19.35
CA THR A 147 -9.07 19.79 -20.21
C THR A 147 -8.13 18.89 -19.40
N THR A 148 -7.39 19.45 -18.46
CA THR A 148 -6.50 18.70 -17.57
C THR A 148 -7.29 17.75 -16.67
N GLY A 149 -8.41 18.20 -16.08
CA GLY A 149 -9.28 17.36 -15.25
C GLY A 149 -9.88 16.19 -16.01
N ARG A 150 -10.33 16.43 -17.26
CA ARG A 150 -10.83 15.36 -18.15
C ARG A 150 -9.76 14.33 -18.49
N VAL A 151 -8.53 14.77 -18.79
CA VAL A 151 -7.41 13.86 -19.03
C VAL A 151 -7.09 13.01 -17.80
N LEU A 152 -7.05 13.61 -16.62
CA LEU A 152 -6.79 12.90 -15.37
C LEU A 152 -7.94 11.95 -15.02
N GLY A 153 -9.18 12.37 -15.21
CA GLY A 153 -10.35 11.50 -15.06
C GLY A 153 -10.31 10.29 -15.99
N PHE A 154 -9.92 10.48 -17.25
CA PHE A 154 -9.71 9.37 -18.19
C PHE A 154 -8.65 8.39 -17.69
N PHE A 155 -7.48 8.85 -17.25
CA PHE A 155 -6.48 7.96 -16.66
C PHE A 155 -6.97 7.31 -15.36
N GLY A 156 -7.71 8.06 -14.53
CA GLY A 156 -8.35 7.54 -13.32
C GLY A 156 -9.29 6.37 -13.60
N SER A 157 -10.09 6.46 -14.67
CA SER A 157 -11.01 5.38 -15.08
C SER A 157 -10.29 4.10 -15.48
N LEU A 158 -9.02 4.20 -15.92
CA LEU A 158 -8.18 3.06 -16.31
C LEU A 158 -7.38 2.47 -15.14
N ASN A 159 -7.42 3.09 -13.95
CA ASN A 159 -6.66 2.60 -12.79
C ASN A 159 -6.84 1.09 -12.51
N PRO A 160 -8.05 0.51 -12.55
CA PRO A 160 -8.22 -0.92 -12.29
C PRO A 160 -7.46 -1.80 -13.29
N VAL A 161 -7.60 -1.54 -14.58
CA VAL A 161 -6.92 -2.35 -15.60
C VAL A 161 -5.41 -2.12 -15.61
N MET A 162 -4.94 -0.91 -15.33
CA MET A 162 -3.53 -0.60 -15.19
C MET A 162 -2.93 -1.30 -13.96
N ALA A 163 -3.63 -1.28 -12.82
CA ALA A 163 -3.20 -1.93 -11.59
C ALA A 163 -3.11 -3.45 -11.76
N THR A 164 -4.15 -4.10 -12.27
CA THR A 164 -4.15 -5.55 -12.46
C THR A 164 -3.08 -6.00 -13.47
N THR A 165 -2.88 -5.25 -14.56
CA THR A 165 -1.85 -5.54 -15.55
C THR A 165 -0.45 -5.41 -14.96
N THR A 166 -0.19 -4.36 -14.19
CA THR A 166 1.10 -4.12 -13.53
C THR A 166 1.38 -5.17 -12.45
N MET A 167 0.38 -5.54 -11.65
CA MET A 167 0.48 -6.64 -10.69
C MET A 167 0.72 -7.98 -11.40
N GLY A 168 0.04 -8.22 -12.52
CA GLY A 168 0.28 -9.39 -13.37
C GLY A 168 1.72 -9.47 -13.85
N PHE A 169 2.30 -8.35 -14.29
CA PHE A 169 3.71 -8.28 -14.67
C PHE A 169 4.64 -8.65 -13.49
N ALA A 170 4.41 -8.05 -12.32
CA ALA A 170 5.21 -8.32 -11.13
C ALA A 170 5.10 -9.79 -10.68
N LEU A 171 3.89 -10.38 -10.69
CA LEU A 171 3.68 -11.80 -10.42
C LEU A 171 4.40 -12.69 -11.43
N GLY A 172 4.31 -12.36 -12.73
CA GLY A 172 5.00 -13.08 -13.78
C GLY A 172 6.52 -13.08 -13.59
N ALA A 173 7.09 -11.94 -13.16
CA ALA A 173 8.51 -11.83 -12.82
C ALA A 173 8.89 -12.69 -11.61
N ILE A 174 8.07 -12.69 -10.56
CA ILE A 174 8.28 -13.51 -9.36
C ILE A 174 8.22 -15.00 -9.71
N PHE A 175 7.18 -15.44 -10.43
CA PHE A 175 7.03 -16.83 -10.83
C PHE A 175 8.17 -17.30 -11.74
N GLN A 176 8.61 -16.46 -12.68
CA GLN A 176 9.76 -16.76 -13.53
C GLN A 176 11.03 -16.99 -12.71
N GLU A 177 11.28 -16.19 -11.68
CA GLU A 177 12.46 -16.34 -10.82
C GLU A 177 12.39 -17.60 -9.95
N PHE A 178 11.22 -17.95 -9.42
CA PHE A 178 11.02 -19.21 -8.72
C PHE A 178 11.21 -20.42 -9.65
N TYR A 179 10.62 -20.36 -10.85
CA TYR A 179 10.76 -21.41 -11.85
C TYR A 179 12.23 -21.62 -12.27
N ARG A 180 12.95 -20.53 -12.59
CA ARG A 180 14.38 -20.59 -12.94
C ARG A 180 15.22 -21.17 -11.81
N GLY A 181 15.00 -20.70 -10.58
CA GLY A 181 15.74 -21.19 -9.41
C GLY A 181 15.52 -22.67 -9.17
N THR A 182 14.27 -23.14 -9.22
CA THR A 182 13.92 -24.55 -9.07
C THR A 182 14.51 -25.41 -10.18
N THR A 183 14.40 -24.98 -11.43
CA THR A 183 14.91 -25.74 -12.60
C THR A 183 16.44 -25.87 -12.57
N VAL A 184 17.17 -24.79 -12.26
CA VAL A 184 18.63 -24.82 -12.11
C VAL A 184 19.03 -25.81 -11.04
N ARG A 185 18.32 -25.81 -9.91
CA ARG A 185 18.61 -26.72 -8.82
C ARG A 185 18.32 -28.18 -9.18
N MET A 186 17.16 -28.46 -9.80
CA MET A 186 16.82 -29.81 -10.29
C MET A 186 17.94 -30.39 -11.17
N ARG A 187 18.47 -29.56 -12.08
CA ARG A 187 19.54 -29.98 -12.99
C ARG A 187 20.89 -30.24 -12.29
N ASN A 188 21.25 -29.35 -11.36
CA ASN A 188 22.57 -29.41 -10.71
C ASN A 188 22.63 -30.42 -9.57
N ALA A 189 21.55 -30.53 -8.77
CA ALA A 189 21.49 -31.41 -7.60
C ALA A 189 20.81 -32.76 -7.89
N LYS A 190 20.23 -32.93 -9.11
CA LYS A 190 19.44 -34.12 -9.51
C LYS A 190 18.32 -34.45 -8.53
N GLU A 191 17.70 -33.40 -7.96
CA GLU A 191 16.63 -33.49 -6.98
C GLU A 191 15.25 -33.44 -7.67
N ASN A 192 14.21 -33.98 -6.99
CA ASN A 192 12.83 -33.81 -7.41
C ASN A 192 12.46 -32.32 -7.33
N GLY A 193 11.55 -31.85 -8.21
CA GLY A 193 11.12 -30.46 -8.30
C GLY A 193 10.59 -29.88 -7.01
N PHE A 194 9.82 -30.65 -6.23
CA PHE A 194 9.33 -30.23 -4.93
C PHE A 194 10.46 -30.03 -3.91
N ILE A 195 11.39 -30.99 -3.84
CA ILE A 195 12.57 -30.90 -2.97
C ILE A 195 13.44 -29.71 -3.38
N ALA A 196 13.68 -29.56 -4.68
CA ALA A 196 14.45 -28.45 -5.23
C ALA A 196 13.83 -27.08 -4.87
N PHE A 197 12.51 -26.97 -4.93
CA PHE A 197 11.77 -25.76 -4.54
C PHE A 197 11.93 -25.44 -3.05
N ILE A 198 11.73 -26.41 -2.16
CA ILE A 198 11.88 -26.21 -0.71
C ILE A 198 13.32 -25.88 -0.32
N GLU A 199 14.29 -26.64 -0.85
CA GLU A 199 15.70 -26.45 -0.55
C GLU A 199 16.27 -25.12 -1.09
N MET A 200 15.63 -24.53 -2.09
CA MET A 200 15.96 -23.21 -2.62
C MET A 200 15.85 -22.13 -1.52
N PHE A 201 14.80 -22.22 -0.68
CA PHE A 201 14.63 -21.29 0.46
C PHE A 201 15.70 -21.50 1.53
N SER A 202 16.18 -22.72 1.75
CA SER A 202 17.19 -22.97 2.76
C SER A 202 18.56 -22.39 2.39
N ARG A 203 18.91 -22.36 1.11
CA ARG A 203 20.24 -21.94 0.62
C ARG A 203 20.33 -20.47 0.20
N ALA A 204 19.25 -19.88 -0.31
CA ALA A 204 19.22 -18.51 -0.82
C ALA A 204 18.11 -17.67 -0.18
N ARG A 205 17.97 -17.77 1.13
CA ARG A 205 16.91 -17.16 1.95
C ARG A 205 16.69 -15.68 1.67
N ARG A 206 17.76 -14.89 1.67
CA ARG A 206 17.68 -13.44 1.43
C ARG A 206 17.09 -13.11 0.08
N ARG A 207 17.41 -13.91 -0.96
CA ARG A 207 16.88 -13.71 -2.30
C ARG A 207 15.40 -14.09 -2.38
N TYR A 208 15.06 -15.31 -1.98
CA TYR A 208 13.70 -15.82 -2.12
C TYR A 208 12.74 -15.29 -1.06
N GLY A 209 13.23 -14.99 0.15
CA GLY A 209 12.47 -14.22 1.13
C GLY A 209 12.11 -12.83 0.63
N GLY A 210 13.03 -12.16 -0.10
CA GLY A 210 12.73 -10.91 -0.79
C GLY A 210 11.62 -11.05 -1.84
N TYR A 211 11.60 -12.13 -2.63
CA TYR A 211 10.50 -12.38 -3.58
C TYR A 211 9.17 -12.68 -2.89
N ILE A 212 9.19 -13.32 -1.71
CA ILE A 212 7.97 -13.48 -0.89
C ILE A 212 7.46 -12.12 -0.40
N VAL A 213 8.35 -11.21 0.03
CA VAL A 213 7.95 -9.83 0.37
C VAL A 213 7.30 -9.15 -0.84
N HIS A 214 7.87 -9.28 -2.03
CA HIS A 214 7.27 -8.73 -3.26
C HIS A 214 5.90 -9.34 -3.57
N LEU A 215 5.71 -10.64 -3.34
CA LEU A 215 4.41 -11.30 -3.47
C LEU A 215 3.39 -10.71 -2.48
N GLY A 216 3.80 -10.46 -1.23
CA GLY A 216 2.98 -9.78 -0.23
C GLY A 216 2.59 -8.36 -0.64
N ILE A 217 3.51 -7.60 -1.24
CA ILE A 217 3.22 -6.27 -1.77
C ILE A 217 2.17 -6.35 -2.89
N VAL A 218 2.27 -7.31 -3.81
CA VAL A 218 1.26 -7.48 -4.87
C VAL A 218 -0.11 -7.80 -4.27
N ALA A 219 -0.17 -8.69 -3.27
CA ALA A 219 -1.42 -9.00 -2.57
C ALA A 219 -2.01 -7.76 -1.87
N LEU A 220 -1.18 -6.94 -1.23
CA LEU A 220 -1.58 -5.68 -0.59
C LEU A 220 -2.14 -4.68 -1.62
N PHE A 221 -1.49 -4.53 -2.78
CA PHE A 221 -1.99 -3.67 -3.86
C PHE A 221 -3.30 -4.20 -4.46
N MET A 222 -3.50 -5.53 -4.49
CA MET A 222 -4.79 -6.11 -4.87
C MET A 222 -5.91 -5.69 -3.89
N GLY A 223 -5.60 -5.64 -2.59
CA GLY A 223 -6.52 -5.09 -1.60
C GLY A 223 -6.83 -3.61 -1.80
N PHE A 224 -5.82 -2.80 -2.11
CA PHE A 224 -6.02 -1.37 -2.43
C PHE A 224 -6.86 -1.16 -3.69
N LEU A 225 -6.70 -2.02 -4.68
CA LEU A 225 -7.52 -1.99 -5.89
C LEU A 225 -9.01 -2.16 -5.57
N GLY A 226 -9.36 -2.90 -4.51
CA GLY A 226 -10.74 -3.11 -4.05
C GLY A 226 -11.51 -1.81 -3.88
N ALA A 227 -10.86 -0.73 -3.42
CA ALA A 227 -11.47 0.58 -3.24
C ALA A 227 -12.07 1.19 -4.53
N ALA A 228 -11.63 0.76 -5.71
CA ALA A 228 -12.22 1.18 -6.99
C ALA A 228 -13.61 0.55 -7.25
N TYR A 229 -13.98 -0.43 -6.46
CA TYR A 229 -15.22 -1.22 -6.59
C TYR A 229 -16.10 -1.12 -5.35
N ASP A 230 -15.83 -0.20 -4.45
CA ASP A 230 -16.67 0.05 -3.28
C ASP A 230 -18.09 0.39 -3.73
N VAL A 231 -19.07 -0.27 -3.11
CA VAL A 231 -20.50 0.03 -3.31
C VAL A 231 -21.08 0.46 -1.97
N GLU A 232 -21.71 1.60 -1.95
CA GLU A 232 -22.32 2.15 -0.76
C GLU A 232 -23.78 2.44 -1.01
N ARG A 233 -24.61 2.14 0.01
CA ARG A 233 -26.04 2.45 0.05
C ARG A 233 -26.38 2.98 1.43
N GLU A 234 -27.30 3.93 1.45
CA GLU A 234 -27.88 4.43 2.67
C GLU A 234 -29.40 4.40 2.56
N GLY A 235 -30.05 4.08 3.66
CA GLY A 235 -31.51 4.00 3.70
C GLY A 235 -32.02 4.02 5.12
N ALA A 236 -33.20 4.64 5.31
CA ALA A 236 -33.92 4.61 6.54
C ALA A 236 -34.95 3.47 6.51
N LEU A 237 -34.86 2.56 7.46
CA LEU A 237 -35.65 1.33 7.52
C LEU A 237 -36.51 1.30 8.77
N ASN A 238 -37.74 0.83 8.61
CA ASN A 238 -38.58 0.37 9.70
C ASN A 238 -38.36 -1.12 9.98
N PRO A 239 -38.68 -1.65 11.16
CA PRO A 239 -38.59 -3.06 11.45
C PRO A 239 -39.26 -3.93 10.38
N GLY A 240 -38.53 -4.92 9.88
CA GLY A 240 -38.94 -5.82 8.79
C GLY A 240 -38.61 -5.34 7.38
N GLU A 241 -38.22 -4.07 7.18
CA GLU A 241 -37.80 -3.55 5.88
C GLU A 241 -36.37 -4.00 5.53
N THR A 242 -36.05 -3.95 4.23
CA THR A 242 -34.77 -4.46 3.69
C THR A 242 -34.03 -3.40 2.90
N LEU A 243 -32.70 -3.45 2.97
CA LEU A 243 -31.77 -2.68 2.14
C LEU A 243 -30.86 -3.64 1.36
N GLU A 244 -30.81 -3.46 0.06
CA GLU A 244 -29.96 -4.29 -0.81
C GLU A 244 -28.71 -3.55 -1.26
N VAL A 245 -27.54 -4.20 -1.11
CA VAL A 245 -26.23 -3.70 -1.53
C VAL A 245 -25.44 -4.81 -2.19
N ASN A 246 -25.17 -4.67 -3.48
CA ASN A 246 -24.35 -5.60 -4.27
C ASN A 246 -24.74 -7.09 -4.10
N GLY A 247 -26.05 -7.40 -4.17
CA GLY A 247 -26.58 -8.75 -4.02
C GLY A 247 -26.65 -9.28 -2.58
N VAL A 248 -26.29 -8.46 -1.60
CA VAL A 248 -26.49 -8.73 -0.18
C VAL A 248 -27.71 -7.95 0.31
N THR A 249 -28.66 -8.62 0.95
CA THR A 249 -29.86 -8.03 1.51
C THR A 249 -29.76 -8.00 3.02
N LEU A 250 -29.91 -6.82 3.60
CA LEU A 250 -29.98 -6.62 5.04
C LEU A 250 -31.42 -6.34 5.41
N ARG A 251 -31.99 -7.11 6.34
CA ARG A 251 -33.31 -6.85 6.92
C ARG A 251 -33.10 -6.28 8.31
N TYR A 252 -33.68 -5.11 8.58
CA TYR A 252 -33.69 -4.55 9.90
C TYR A 252 -34.76 -5.26 10.75
N ASP A 253 -34.35 -5.85 11.88
CA ASP A 253 -35.26 -6.64 12.72
C ASP A 253 -35.81 -5.83 13.89
N ARG A 254 -34.96 -5.18 14.69
CA ARG A 254 -35.34 -4.37 15.85
C ARG A 254 -34.21 -3.54 16.42
N PHE A 255 -34.52 -2.57 17.29
CA PHE A 255 -33.59 -1.99 18.24
C PHE A 255 -33.52 -2.80 19.54
N ARG A 256 -32.38 -2.74 20.18
CA ARG A 256 -32.14 -3.29 21.52
C ARG A 256 -31.30 -2.30 22.31
N GLU A 257 -31.81 -1.92 23.49
CA GLU A 257 -31.11 -1.01 24.38
C GLU A 257 -30.44 -1.78 25.50
N GLU A 258 -29.19 -1.46 25.75
CA GLU A 258 -28.42 -1.95 26.88
C GLU A 258 -27.76 -0.76 27.59
N SER A 259 -27.55 -0.86 28.88
CA SER A 259 -26.82 0.17 29.62
C SER A 259 -25.86 -0.44 30.62
N ASP A 260 -24.69 0.16 30.73
CA ASP A 260 -23.72 -0.13 31.75
C ASP A 260 -23.47 1.09 32.65
N ILE A 261 -22.51 0.98 33.57
CA ILE A 261 -22.18 2.06 34.52
C ILE A 261 -21.66 3.33 33.83
N ASN A 262 -21.10 3.20 32.62
CA ASN A 262 -20.40 4.26 31.90
C ASN A 262 -21.17 4.79 30.69
N ARG A 263 -22.02 3.97 30.06
CA ARG A 263 -22.65 4.28 28.76
C ARG A 263 -24.03 3.63 28.60
N GLU A 264 -24.80 4.22 27.72
CA GLU A 264 -26.03 3.66 27.15
C GLU A 264 -25.70 3.20 25.72
N MET A 265 -26.20 2.04 25.33
CA MET A 265 -25.90 1.39 24.07
C MET A 265 -27.18 1.07 23.33
N ILE A 266 -27.31 1.53 22.11
CA ILE A 266 -28.45 1.25 21.22
C ILE A 266 -27.92 0.38 20.09
N PHE A 267 -28.29 -0.89 20.11
CA PHE A 267 -27.96 -1.87 19.05
C PHE A 267 -29.11 -1.93 18.05
N ALA A 268 -28.78 -2.09 16.79
CA ALA A 268 -29.74 -2.48 15.76
C ALA A 268 -29.43 -3.90 15.31
N ASP A 269 -30.37 -4.81 15.52
CA ASP A 269 -30.24 -6.20 15.08
C ASP A 269 -30.64 -6.28 13.59
N LEU A 270 -29.72 -6.73 12.71
CA LEU A 270 -30.01 -6.92 11.28
C LEU A 270 -29.66 -8.34 10.86
N THR A 271 -30.56 -8.95 10.09
CA THR A 271 -30.33 -10.23 9.42
C THR A 271 -29.75 -9.99 8.04
N VAL A 272 -28.63 -10.66 7.73
CA VAL A 272 -27.93 -10.57 6.45
C VAL A 272 -28.23 -11.79 5.63
N SER A 273 -28.71 -11.60 4.39
CA SER A 273 -29.05 -12.66 3.44
C SER A 273 -28.33 -12.42 2.11
N GLN A 274 -28.00 -13.50 1.41
CA GLN A 274 -27.45 -13.47 0.05
C GLN A 274 -28.12 -14.56 -0.76
N ASP A 275 -28.56 -14.25 -1.98
CA ASP A 275 -29.30 -15.16 -2.85
C ASP A 275 -30.50 -15.85 -2.15
N GLY A 276 -31.16 -15.11 -1.26
CA GLY A 276 -32.32 -15.59 -0.48
C GLY A 276 -31.97 -16.51 0.69
N GLN A 277 -30.69 -16.80 0.93
CA GLN A 277 -30.22 -17.55 2.09
C GLN A 277 -29.69 -16.63 3.17
N GLU A 278 -30.05 -16.89 4.41
CA GLU A 278 -29.50 -16.19 5.56
C GLU A 278 -28.04 -16.61 5.77
N ILE A 279 -27.13 -15.63 5.80
CA ILE A 279 -25.70 -15.83 5.94
C ILE A 279 -25.16 -15.33 7.27
N GLY A 280 -25.98 -14.72 8.12
CA GLY A 280 -25.63 -14.30 9.48
C GLY A 280 -26.37 -13.05 9.94
N HIS A 281 -25.95 -12.54 11.10
CA HIS A 281 -26.48 -11.32 11.72
C HIS A 281 -25.36 -10.30 11.91
N VAL A 282 -25.73 -9.03 11.96
CA VAL A 282 -24.84 -7.91 12.30
C VAL A 282 -25.55 -6.95 13.23
N GLU A 283 -24.81 -6.36 14.16
CA GLU A 283 -25.34 -5.54 15.24
C GLU A 283 -24.61 -4.19 15.32
N PRO A 284 -24.80 -3.28 14.35
CA PRO A 284 -24.24 -1.94 14.47
C PRO A 284 -24.90 -1.21 15.65
N ALA A 285 -24.14 -0.34 16.32
CA ALA A 285 -24.64 0.31 17.52
C ALA A 285 -24.29 1.80 17.60
N LYS A 286 -25.00 2.50 18.48
CA LYS A 286 -24.67 3.84 18.99
C LYS A 286 -24.39 3.74 20.48
N PHE A 287 -23.24 4.26 20.92
CA PHE A 287 -22.89 4.35 22.32
C PHE A 287 -22.95 5.80 22.79
N ILE A 288 -23.63 6.05 23.88
CA ILE A 288 -23.81 7.35 24.51
C ILE A 288 -23.11 7.30 25.86
N TYR A 289 -21.91 7.89 25.94
CA TYR A 289 -21.15 7.90 27.18
C TYR A 289 -21.71 8.95 28.15
N ARG A 290 -21.93 8.58 29.40
CA ARG A 290 -22.49 9.48 30.43
C ARG A 290 -21.63 10.69 30.72
N THR A 291 -20.33 10.62 30.45
CA THR A 291 -19.40 11.74 30.57
C THR A 291 -19.53 12.74 29.44
N HIS A 292 -20.05 12.32 28.28
CA HIS A 292 -20.20 13.14 27.06
C HIS A 292 -21.51 12.75 26.34
N PRO A 293 -22.67 12.99 26.92
CA PRO A 293 -23.94 12.54 26.36
C PRO A 293 -24.29 13.19 25.01
N ASP A 294 -23.76 14.39 24.76
CA ASP A 294 -23.99 15.13 23.51
C ASP A 294 -23.15 14.60 22.33
N MET A 295 -22.26 13.58 22.57
CA MET A 295 -21.34 13.03 21.58
C MET A 295 -21.48 11.51 21.48
N PRO A 296 -22.54 10.99 20.87
CA PRO A 296 -22.70 9.56 20.66
C PRO A 296 -21.63 9.03 19.71
N THR A 297 -21.00 7.93 20.09
CA THR A 297 -20.06 7.19 19.21
C THR A 297 -20.82 6.16 18.38
N THR A 298 -20.32 5.88 17.20
CA THR A 298 -20.91 4.90 16.29
C THR A 298 -20.04 3.65 16.25
N GLU A 299 -20.62 2.51 16.62
CA GLU A 299 -19.98 1.21 16.52
C GLU A 299 -20.40 0.52 15.23
N VAL A 300 -19.41 0.26 14.38
CA VAL A 300 -19.62 -0.32 13.06
C VAL A 300 -19.64 -1.84 13.17
N ALA A 301 -20.69 -2.48 12.69
CA ALA A 301 -20.68 -3.92 12.54
C ALA A 301 -19.96 -4.31 11.23
N ILE A 302 -18.98 -5.19 11.32
CA ILE A 302 -18.17 -5.63 10.18
C ILE A 302 -18.34 -7.13 9.98
N ARG A 303 -18.86 -7.50 8.81
CA ARG A 303 -18.84 -8.89 8.37
C ARG A 303 -17.78 -9.08 7.30
N TRP A 304 -16.68 -9.72 7.68
CA TRP A 304 -15.57 -9.94 6.77
C TRP A 304 -15.70 -11.27 6.01
N THR A 305 -15.23 -11.27 4.77
CA THR A 305 -15.05 -12.49 3.97
C THR A 305 -13.75 -12.35 3.13
N PRO A 306 -13.19 -13.46 2.60
CA PRO A 306 -12.03 -13.36 1.72
C PRO A 306 -12.26 -12.55 0.43
N LEU A 307 -13.50 -12.36 0.01
CA LEU A 307 -13.85 -11.65 -1.21
C LEU A 307 -14.25 -10.20 -0.96
N ALA A 308 -14.96 -9.93 0.15
CA ALA A 308 -15.43 -8.59 0.48
C ALA A 308 -15.77 -8.46 1.96
N ASP A 309 -15.62 -7.26 2.48
CA ASP A 309 -16.11 -6.87 3.79
C ASP A 309 -17.39 -6.06 3.64
N LEU A 310 -18.36 -6.34 4.50
CA LEU A 310 -19.59 -5.59 4.63
C LEU A 310 -19.54 -4.78 5.92
N TYR A 311 -19.51 -3.45 5.79
CA TYR A 311 -19.58 -2.51 6.91
C TYR A 311 -21.03 -2.04 7.04
N VAL A 312 -21.61 -2.22 8.21
CA VAL A 312 -22.97 -1.75 8.51
C VAL A 312 -22.88 -0.75 9.65
N ILE A 313 -23.37 0.44 9.40
CA ILE A 313 -23.24 1.59 10.27
C ILE A 313 -24.66 2.10 10.59
N LEU A 314 -24.98 2.22 11.87
CA LEU A 314 -26.19 2.86 12.33
C LEU A 314 -25.98 4.38 12.39
N SER A 315 -26.52 5.11 11.40
CA SER A 315 -26.36 6.56 11.26
C SER A 315 -27.19 7.33 12.25
N GLN A 316 -28.49 7.07 12.22
CA GLN A 316 -29.49 7.74 13.06
C GLN A 316 -30.46 6.72 13.61
N VAL A 317 -30.98 7.03 14.77
CA VAL A 317 -32.00 6.26 15.47
C VAL A 317 -33.14 7.21 15.80
N ASP A 318 -34.35 6.91 15.32
CA ASP A 318 -35.57 7.49 15.80
C ASP A 318 -36.32 6.48 16.68
N GLN A 319 -36.05 6.55 17.98
CA GLN A 319 -36.66 5.65 18.97
C GLN A 319 -38.18 5.78 19.04
N ALA A 320 -38.75 6.95 18.68
CA ALA A 320 -40.19 7.16 18.74
C ALA A 320 -40.94 6.40 17.65
N SER A 321 -40.33 6.22 16.48
CA SER A 321 -40.88 5.48 15.34
C SER A 321 -40.28 4.11 15.12
N ASP A 322 -39.33 3.68 15.96
CA ASP A 322 -38.51 2.45 15.80
C ASP A 322 -37.77 2.38 14.44
N ARG A 323 -37.45 3.58 13.88
CA ARG A 323 -36.84 3.73 12.57
C ARG A 323 -35.32 3.95 12.70
N GLY A 324 -34.55 3.17 11.94
CA GLY A 324 -33.10 3.31 11.85
C GLY A 324 -32.64 3.74 10.47
N THR A 325 -31.69 4.69 10.41
CA THR A 325 -30.99 5.00 9.17
C THR A 325 -29.66 4.23 9.15
N PHE A 326 -29.49 3.40 8.12
CA PHE A 326 -28.34 2.54 7.96
C PHE A 326 -27.51 2.96 6.75
N ARG A 327 -26.21 3.04 6.95
CA ARG A 327 -25.23 3.16 5.88
C ARG A 327 -24.50 1.83 5.73
N VAL A 328 -24.58 1.25 4.56
CA VAL A 328 -23.98 -0.05 4.26
C VAL A 328 -22.93 0.13 3.18
N ILE A 329 -21.71 -0.31 3.49
CA ILE A 329 -20.58 -0.21 2.57
C ILE A 329 -20.09 -1.63 2.26
N TYR A 330 -20.18 -2.01 1.01
CA TYR A 330 -19.60 -3.25 0.50
C TYR A 330 -18.19 -2.94 -0.06
N ARG A 331 -17.15 -3.44 0.59
CA ARG A 331 -15.74 -3.24 0.21
C ARG A 331 -15.11 -4.55 -0.23
N PRO A 332 -14.88 -4.76 -1.52
CA PRO A 332 -14.22 -5.97 -1.98
C PRO A 332 -12.72 -5.95 -1.70
N LEU A 333 -12.14 -7.14 -1.59
CA LEU A 333 -10.71 -7.42 -1.53
C LEU A 333 -9.95 -6.88 -0.29
N VAL A 334 -10.61 -6.35 0.74
CA VAL A 334 -9.94 -5.84 1.96
C VAL A 334 -9.10 -6.92 2.63
N PHE A 335 -9.57 -8.16 2.65
CA PHE A 335 -8.82 -9.32 3.16
C PHE A 335 -7.40 -9.43 2.59
N TRP A 336 -7.20 -9.06 1.32
CA TRP A 336 -5.90 -9.16 0.66
C TRP A 336 -4.86 -8.18 1.21
N ILE A 337 -5.29 -7.09 1.86
CA ILE A 337 -4.39 -6.18 2.59
C ILE A 337 -3.75 -6.92 3.76
N TRP A 338 -4.55 -7.61 4.57
CA TRP A 338 -4.09 -8.37 5.72
C TRP A 338 -3.25 -9.58 5.32
N LEU A 339 -3.70 -10.31 4.32
CA LEU A 339 -2.95 -11.44 3.75
C LEU A 339 -1.61 -10.97 3.18
N GLY A 340 -1.59 -9.87 2.44
CA GLY A 340 -0.37 -9.26 1.91
C GLY A 340 0.61 -8.89 3.01
N GLY A 341 0.13 -8.25 4.07
CA GLY A 341 0.93 -7.94 5.27
C GLY A 341 1.53 -9.20 5.91
N ALA A 342 0.74 -10.25 6.09
CA ALA A 342 1.19 -11.52 6.66
C ALA A 342 2.26 -12.19 5.76
N ILE A 343 2.06 -12.21 4.44
CA ILE A 343 3.05 -12.71 3.48
C ILE A 343 4.35 -11.90 3.53
N MET A 344 4.25 -10.56 3.63
CA MET A 344 5.43 -9.69 3.78
C MET A 344 6.21 -10.01 5.04
N LEU A 345 5.53 -10.15 6.18
CA LEU A 345 6.17 -10.52 7.45
C LEU A 345 6.86 -11.87 7.37
N LEU A 346 6.23 -12.86 6.74
CA LEU A 346 6.84 -14.16 6.47
C LEU A 346 8.12 -14.02 5.63
N GLY A 347 8.08 -13.24 4.56
CA GLY A 347 9.24 -13.00 3.69
C GLY A 347 10.40 -12.30 4.42
N VAL A 348 10.09 -11.30 5.25
CA VAL A 348 11.07 -10.61 6.10
C VAL A 348 11.69 -11.59 7.10
N PHE A 349 10.87 -12.39 7.78
CA PHE A 349 11.32 -13.40 8.72
C PHE A 349 12.27 -14.40 8.05
N LEU A 350 11.90 -14.95 6.90
CA LEU A 350 12.76 -15.85 6.12
C LEU A 350 14.09 -15.21 5.71
N SER A 351 14.09 -13.91 5.41
CA SER A 351 15.29 -13.17 5.02
C SER A 351 16.21 -12.85 6.19
N ALA A 352 15.65 -12.54 7.36
CA ALA A 352 16.37 -12.04 8.53
C ALA A 352 16.99 -13.16 9.37
N PHE A 353 16.32 -14.31 9.49
CA PHE A 353 16.79 -15.39 10.37
C PHE A 353 18.02 -16.12 9.77
N PRO A 354 19.05 -16.33 10.60
CA PRO A 354 20.23 -17.09 10.18
C PRO A 354 19.86 -18.54 9.87
N SER A 355 20.67 -19.20 9.03
CA SER A 355 20.47 -20.62 8.77
C SER A 355 20.74 -21.45 10.04
N VAL A 356 20.10 -22.60 10.16
CA VAL A 356 20.36 -23.53 11.28
C VAL A 356 21.84 -23.90 11.34
N ARG A 357 22.53 -23.94 10.19
CA ARG A 357 23.99 -24.17 10.11
C ARG A 357 24.81 -23.02 10.68
N GLU A 358 24.38 -21.77 10.45
CA GLU A 358 25.02 -20.59 11.05
C GLU A 358 24.82 -20.55 12.55
N ILE A 359 23.65 -21.00 13.05
CA ILE A 359 23.34 -21.07 14.49
C ILE A 359 24.17 -22.16 15.16
N LEU A 360 24.36 -23.31 14.50
CA LEU A 360 25.11 -24.44 15.06
C LEU A 360 26.64 -24.29 14.94
N GLY A 361 27.14 -23.18 14.37
CA GLY A 361 28.56 -22.89 14.32
C GLY A 361 29.38 -23.82 13.39
N GLU A 362 28.73 -24.61 12.55
CA GLU A 362 29.42 -25.56 11.66
C GLU A 362 30.05 -24.82 10.46
N ARG A 363 31.30 -24.41 10.65
CA ARG A 363 32.22 -24.07 9.55
C ARG A 363 32.80 -25.36 8.94
N THR A 364 32.00 -26.19 8.32
CA THR A 364 32.51 -27.40 7.65
C THR A 364 32.32 -27.30 6.15
N SER A 365 33.42 -27.49 5.44
CA SER A 365 33.58 -27.58 3.99
C SER A 365 33.01 -28.86 3.35
N SER A 366 32.22 -29.64 4.07
CA SER A 366 31.61 -30.88 3.56
C SER A 366 30.08 -30.72 3.37
N PRO A 367 29.50 -31.28 2.29
CA PRO A 367 28.05 -31.24 2.08
C PRO A 367 27.34 -32.23 3.00
N VAL A 368 27.09 -31.82 4.25
CA VAL A 368 26.26 -32.60 5.17
C VAL A 368 24.82 -32.53 4.69
N ARG A 369 24.23 -33.67 4.37
CA ARG A 369 22.79 -33.79 4.10
C ARG A 369 22.04 -33.53 5.42
N VAL A 370 21.47 -32.33 5.55
CA VAL A 370 20.55 -32.03 6.65
C VAL A 370 19.29 -32.84 6.41
N PRO A 371 18.79 -33.60 7.40
CA PRO A 371 17.54 -34.31 7.25
C PRO A 371 16.41 -33.31 6.97
N MET A 372 15.65 -33.58 5.92
CA MET A 372 14.59 -32.74 5.33
C MET A 372 13.49 -32.32 6.34
N GLY A 373 13.44 -32.95 7.53
CA GLY A 373 12.44 -32.72 8.55
C GLY A 373 12.53 -31.36 9.27
N ALA A 374 13.72 -30.80 9.47
CA ALA A 374 13.88 -29.63 10.32
C ALA A 374 13.48 -28.30 9.65
N THR A 375 13.78 -28.11 8.37
CA THR A 375 13.44 -26.88 7.63
C THR A 375 12.00 -26.91 7.12
N ALA A 376 11.51 -28.08 6.68
CA ALA A 376 10.11 -28.29 6.33
C ALA A 376 9.20 -28.13 7.55
N SER A 377 9.61 -28.65 8.72
CA SER A 377 8.87 -28.50 9.97
C SER A 377 8.79 -27.04 10.42
N LEU A 378 9.82 -26.23 10.21
CA LEU A 378 9.82 -24.80 10.58
C LEU A 378 8.92 -23.98 9.66
N LEU A 379 8.91 -24.27 8.35
CA LEU A 379 7.99 -23.66 7.39
C LEU A 379 6.54 -24.07 7.64
N VAL A 380 6.30 -25.36 7.92
CA VAL A 380 4.98 -25.86 8.26
C VAL A 380 4.52 -25.30 9.63
N LEU A 381 5.42 -25.20 10.61
CA LEU A 381 5.12 -24.57 11.90
C LEU A 381 4.78 -23.10 11.74
N LEU A 382 5.51 -22.35 10.91
CA LEU A 382 5.22 -20.94 10.62
C LEU A 382 3.92 -20.76 9.84
N LEU A 383 3.60 -21.66 8.92
CA LEU A 383 2.31 -21.68 8.23
C LEU A 383 1.17 -22.05 9.19
N ILE A 384 1.39 -22.99 10.11
CA ILE A 384 0.40 -23.38 11.13
C ILE A 384 0.23 -22.25 12.15
N VAL A 385 1.32 -21.66 12.65
CA VAL A 385 1.27 -20.53 13.59
C VAL A 385 0.69 -19.30 12.91
N GLY A 386 1.08 -19.01 11.66
CA GLY A 386 0.51 -17.91 10.88
C GLY A 386 -0.98 -18.11 10.62
N SER A 387 -1.41 -19.32 10.26
CA SER A 387 -2.84 -19.64 10.09
C SER A 387 -3.56 -19.68 11.45
N ALA A 388 -2.96 -20.21 12.52
CA ALA A 388 -3.57 -20.21 13.84
C ALA A 388 -3.71 -18.79 14.42
N VAL A 389 -2.73 -17.92 14.25
CA VAL A 389 -2.82 -16.49 14.59
C VAL A 389 -3.90 -15.84 13.73
N PHE A 390 -3.93 -16.12 12.43
CA PHE A 390 -4.92 -15.60 11.50
C PHE A 390 -6.35 -16.02 11.86
N PHE A 391 -6.56 -17.30 12.18
CA PHE A 391 -7.87 -17.84 12.64
C PHE A 391 -8.21 -17.46 14.09
N SER A 392 -7.22 -17.11 14.93
CA SER A 392 -7.48 -16.64 16.30
C SER A 392 -7.87 -15.16 16.32
N VAL A 393 -7.35 -14.35 15.41
CA VAL A 393 -7.74 -12.94 15.24
C VAL A 393 -9.21 -12.80 14.81
N SER A 394 -9.77 -13.82 14.15
CA SER A 394 -11.19 -13.84 13.77
C SER A 394 -12.18 -13.96 14.95
N ARG A 395 -11.70 -14.09 16.18
CA ARG A 395 -12.54 -14.10 17.42
C ARG A 395 -12.25 -12.93 18.36
N VAL A 396 -11.36 -12.04 18.00
CA VAL A 396 -11.25 -10.76 18.68
C VAL A 396 -12.37 -9.89 18.14
N GLU A 397 -13.44 -9.73 18.91
CA GLU A 397 -14.33 -8.60 18.76
C GLU A 397 -13.42 -7.37 18.69
N ALA A 398 -13.34 -6.77 17.53
CA ALA A 398 -12.54 -5.60 17.33
C ALA A 398 -13.23 -4.44 18.08
N GLN A 399 -12.86 -4.27 19.35
CA GLN A 399 -12.97 -2.98 19.99
C GLN A 399 -11.98 -2.06 19.28
N THR A 400 -12.37 -1.56 18.12
CA THR A 400 -11.71 -0.42 17.53
C THR A 400 -12.15 0.78 18.34
N ASP A 401 -11.28 1.25 19.24
CA ASP A 401 -11.29 2.63 19.69
C ASP A 401 -11.07 3.51 18.44
N SER A 402 -12.13 3.68 17.65
CA SER A 402 -12.18 4.71 16.65
C SER A 402 -12.34 6.02 17.41
N THR A 403 -11.26 6.78 17.56
CA THR A 403 -11.33 8.22 17.75
C THR A 403 -12.01 8.81 16.52
N SER A 404 -13.32 8.62 16.41
CA SER A 404 -14.13 9.33 15.45
C SER A 404 -14.09 10.79 15.82
N SER A 405 -13.68 11.65 14.89
CA SER A 405 -13.86 13.09 15.05
C SER A 405 -15.33 13.36 15.45
N LEU A 406 -15.55 14.28 16.36
CA LEU A 406 -16.81 14.61 17.03
C LEU A 406 -18.07 14.66 16.13
N HIS A 407 -17.88 14.84 14.83
CA HIS A 407 -18.95 15.00 13.84
C HIS A 407 -18.78 14.09 12.61
N ALA A 408 -17.89 13.09 12.66
CA ALA A 408 -17.80 12.07 11.64
C ALA A 408 -18.96 11.09 11.84
N GLY A 409 -20.03 11.33 11.12
CA GLY A 409 -21.21 10.49 11.12
C GLY A 409 -21.56 10.04 9.72
N THR A 410 -22.65 9.33 9.64
CA THR A 410 -23.23 8.91 8.38
C THR A 410 -24.26 9.93 7.94
N VAL A 411 -24.23 10.22 6.68
CA VAL A 411 -25.04 11.23 6.01
C VAL A 411 -25.85 10.54 4.95
N GLU A 412 -27.13 10.81 4.89
CA GLU A 412 -27.98 10.30 3.82
C GLU A 412 -27.55 10.88 2.47
N ILE A 413 -27.26 10.01 1.50
CA ILE A 413 -26.83 10.35 0.15
C ILE A 413 -27.71 9.59 -0.83
N HIS A 414 -28.41 10.32 -1.70
CA HIS A 414 -29.43 9.73 -2.56
C HIS A 414 -28.83 9.09 -3.84
N ASP A 415 -27.74 9.65 -4.36
CA ASP A 415 -27.11 9.13 -5.57
C ASP A 415 -25.58 9.37 -5.60
N PRO A 416 -24.84 8.70 -6.49
CA PRO A 416 -23.40 8.87 -6.62
C PRO A 416 -22.94 10.29 -7.04
N ALA A 417 -23.78 11.04 -7.78
CA ALA A 417 -23.44 12.40 -8.21
C ALA A 417 -23.53 13.37 -7.03
N GLU A 418 -24.58 13.25 -6.20
CA GLU A 418 -24.73 13.97 -4.93
C GLU A 418 -23.52 13.73 -4.01
N ARG A 419 -23.07 12.46 -3.90
CA ARG A 419 -21.89 12.11 -3.13
C ARG A 419 -20.65 12.88 -3.60
N GLN A 420 -20.39 12.90 -4.91
CA GLN A 420 -19.25 13.61 -5.48
C GLN A 420 -19.24 15.10 -5.15
N ILE A 421 -20.42 15.71 -5.12
CA ILE A 421 -20.57 17.11 -4.73
C ILE A 421 -20.24 17.28 -3.26
N PHE A 422 -20.84 16.48 -2.39
CA PHE A 422 -20.63 16.57 -0.94
C PHE A 422 -19.21 16.24 -0.49
N GLU A 423 -18.50 15.37 -1.17
CA GLU A 423 -17.09 15.09 -0.90
C GLU A 423 -16.17 16.29 -1.19
N ARG A 424 -16.61 17.19 -2.07
CA ARG A 424 -15.82 18.38 -2.44
C ARG A 424 -16.13 19.59 -1.59
N LEU A 425 -17.24 19.62 -0.87
CA LEU A 425 -17.66 20.72 -0.01
C LEU A 425 -17.35 20.40 1.45
N LEU A 426 -16.66 21.31 2.13
CA LEU A 426 -16.24 21.13 3.52
C LEU A 426 -17.18 21.84 4.49
N CYS A 427 -17.53 21.17 5.57
CA CYS A 427 -18.35 21.74 6.63
C CYS A 427 -17.66 22.96 7.27
N GLN A 428 -18.44 24.02 7.51
CA GLN A 428 -17.98 25.29 8.10
C GLN A 428 -18.64 25.57 9.46
N CYS A 429 -19.07 24.52 10.19
CA CYS A 429 -19.75 24.67 11.48
C CYS A 429 -18.84 25.23 12.59
N GLY A 430 -17.52 25.17 12.42
CA GLY A 430 -16.54 25.62 13.44
C GLY A 430 -16.16 24.53 14.46
N ASP A 431 -17.01 23.53 14.69
CA ASP A 431 -16.81 22.49 15.71
C ASP A 431 -16.20 21.20 15.16
N CYS A 432 -16.21 21.03 13.84
CA CYS A 432 -15.58 19.88 13.18
C CYS A 432 -14.22 20.24 12.56
N ALA A 433 -13.39 19.25 12.30
CA ALA A 433 -12.10 19.42 11.61
C ALA A 433 -12.29 19.65 10.09
N ARG A 434 -13.28 20.44 9.67
CA ARG A 434 -13.64 20.70 8.27
C ARG A 434 -13.86 19.41 7.47
N LEU A 435 -14.70 18.52 8.02
CA LEU A 435 -15.08 17.29 7.34
C LEU A 435 -15.86 17.59 6.05
N PRO A 436 -15.74 16.75 5.00
CA PRO A 436 -16.61 16.83 3.84
C PRO A 436 -18.10 16.74 4.24
N LEU A 437 -18.98 17.42 3.51
CA LEU A 437 -20.42 17.33 3.73
C LEU A 437 -20.95 15.89 3.59
N SER A 438 -20.25 15.04 2.86
CA SER A 438 -20.54 13.60 2.73
C SER A 438 -20.31 12.81 4.02
N THR A 439 -19.57 13.34 4.98
CA THR A 439 -19.21 12.65 6.22
C THR A 439 -19.57 13.43 7.48
N CYS A 440 -19.81 14.74 7.38
CA CYS A 440 -20.15 15.57 8.53
C CYS A 440 -21.63 15.46 8.87
N SER A 441 -21.96 14.99 10.09
CA SER A 441 -23.34 14.77 10.57
C SER A 441 -23.92 15.89 11.44
N CYS A 442 -23.23 17.04 11.55
CA CYS A 442 -23.75 18.16 12.35
C CYS A 442 -24.95 18.83 11.68
N GLY A 443 -25.81 19.49 12.47
CA GLY A 443 -27.02 20.18 11.98
C GLY A 443 -26.73 21.27 10.94
N TRP A 444 -25.59 21.97 11.04
CA TRP A 444 -25.15 22.91 10.01
C TRP A 444 -24.93 22.22 8.67
N ALA A 445 -24.22 21.10 8.67
CA ALA A 445 -23.93 20.33 7.44
C ALA A 445 -25.23 19.74 6.85
N GLU A 446 -26.18 19.34 7.67
CA GLU A 446 -27.49 18.86 7.23
C GLU A 446 -28.28 19.94 6.49
N ASN A 447 -28.36 21.15 7.07
CA ASN A 447 -29.00 22.29 6.40
C ASN A 447 -28.30 22.63 5.09
N MET A 448 -26.99 22.59 5.06
CA MET A 448 -26.23 22.90 3.85
C MET A 448 -26.42 21.83 2.77
N ARG A 449 -26.52 20.55 3.14
CA ARG A 449 -26.85 19.49 2.17
C ARG A 449 -28.25 19.70 1.59
N ALA A 450 -29.23 20.09 2.40
CA ALA A 450 -30.58 20.38 1.91
C ALA A 450 -30.56 21.54 0.89
N GLU A 451 -29.77 22.58 1.15
CA GLU A 451 -29.60 23.72 0.24
C GLU A 451 -28.92 23.29 -1.08
N VAL A 452 -27.83 22.53 -1.00
CA VAL A 452 -27.13 22.00 -2.19
C VAL A 452 -28.03 21.05 -2.99
N ARG A 453 -28.88 20.24 -2.33
CA ARG A 453 -29.89 19.42 -3.01
C ARG A 453 -30.91 20.26 -3.78
N ALA A 454 -31.34 21.37 -3.22
CA ALA A 454 -32.23 22.28 -3.93
C ALA A 454 -31.55 22.85 -5.19
N GLN A 455 -30.29 23.26 -5.11
CA GLN A 455 -29.52 23.72 -6.28
C GLN A 455 -29.38 22.63 -7.34
N ILE A 456 -29.11 21.38 -6.94
CA ILE A 456 -29.05 20.22 -7.87
C ILE A 456 -30.41 20.00 -8.55
N ALA A 457 -31.51 20.09 -7.79
CA ALA A 457 -32.85 19.93 -8.34
C ALA A 457 -33.25 21.07 -9.31
N GLU A 458 -32.68 22.26 -9.14
CA GLU A 458 -32.80 23.38 -10.08
C GLU A 458 -31.91 23.24 -11.33
N GLY A 459 -31.07 22.19 -11.38
CA GLY A 459 -30.19 21.89 -12.50
C GLY A 459 -28.82 22.55 -12.43
N ALA A 460 -28.42 23.08 -11.26
CA ALA A 460 -27.08 23.64 -11.09
C ALA A 460 -26.00 22.56 -11.21
N LEU A 461 -24.95 22.91 -11.95
CA LEU A 461 -23.81 22.01 -12.14
C LEU A 461 -22.81 22.15 -10.99
N LEU A 462 -21.98 21.10 -10.79
CA LEU A 462 -20.95 21.08 -9.76
C LEU A 462 -20.06 22.34 -9.69
N PRO A 463 -19.58 22.95 -10.80
CA PRO A 463 -18.78 24.16 -10.72
C PRO A 463 -19.56 25.37 -10.20
N GLU A 464 -20.83 25.47 -10.53
CA GLU A 464 -21.69 26.57 -10.10
C GLU A 464 -21.92 26.47 -8.59
N ILE A 465 -22.21 25.27 -8.10
CA ILE A 465 -22.34 24.97 -6.67
C ILE A 465 -21.04 25.27 -5.92
N GLN A 466 -19.89 24.84 -6.47
CA GLN A 466 -18.60 25.13 -5.85
C GLN A 466 -18.25 26.63 -5.87
N ALA A 467 -18.60 27.34 -6.93
CA ALA A 467 -18.38 28.78 -7.03
C ALA A 467 -19.22 29.54 -6.02
N ASP A 468 -20.51 29.21 -5.90
CA ASP A 468 -21.40 29.77 -4.87
C ASP A 468 -20.85 29.48 -3.45
N TYR A 469 -20.56 28.23 -3.16
CA TYR A 469 -20.05 27.80 -1.86
C TYR A 469 -18.73 28.50 -1.49
N ARG A 470 -17.81 28.64 -2.46
CA ARG A 470 -16.56 29.38 -2.28
C ARG A 470 -16.79 30.87 -2.05
N SER A 471 -17.74 31.48 -2.76
CA SER A 471 -18.04 32.91 -2.60
C SER A 471 -18.55 33.23 -1.20
N ARG A 472 -19.26 32.30 -0.58
CA ARG A 472 -19.89 32.44 0.75
C ARG A 472 -18.95 32.08 1.90
N PHE A 473 -18.14 31.05 1.74
CA PHE A 473 -17.32 30.46 2.80
C PHE A 473 -15.81 30.51 2.56
N GLY A 474 -15.38 31.12 1.47
CA GLY A 474 -13.97 31.26 1.13
C GLY A 474 -13.34 30.02 0.49
N ALA A 475 -12.08 30.15 0.07
CA ALA A 475 -11.34 29.11 -0.66
C ALA A 475 -11.15 27.81 0.16
N ALA A 476 -11.08 27.93 1.48
CA ALA A 476 -10.89 26.80 2.40
C ALA A 476 -12.12 25.90 2.55
N SER A 477 -13.25 26.28 1.98
CA SER A 477 -14.50 25.52 2.03
C SER A 477 -14.57 24.37 1.01
N ILE A 478 -13.62 24.30 0.07
CA ILE A 478 -13.57 23.30 -0.99
C ILE A 478 -12.39 22.35 -0.74
N SER A 479 -12.63 21.04 -0.84
CA SER A 479 -11.61 20.00 -0.60
C SER A 479 -10.60 19.84 -1.75
N VAL A 480 -10.88 20.42 -2.92
CA VAL A 480 -10.00 20.39 -4.09
C VAL A 480 -9.45 21.80 -4.33
N PRO A 481 -8.11 21.97 -4.39
CA PRO A 481 -7.52 23.27 -4.69
C PRO A 481 -8.06 23.87 -6.00
N SER A 482 -8.24 25.18 -6.05
CA SER A 482 -8.73 25.85 -7.26
C SER A 482 -7.75 25.66 -8.42
N ASP A 483 -8.29 25.60 -9.67
CA ASP A 483 -7.47 25.60 -10.89
C ASP A 483 -7.01 27.03 -11.30
N SER A 484 -6.89 27.93 -10.33
CA SER A 484 -6.46 29.32 -10.50
C SER A 484 -5.53 29.75 -9.37
N GLY A 485 -4.70 30.74 -9.62
CA GLY A 485 -3.79 31.31 -8.61
C GLY A 485 -2.87 30.25 -7.99
N LEU A 486 -2.71 30.32 -6.65
CA LEU A 486 -1.91 29.37 -5.88
C LEU A 486 -2.42 27.94 -5.91
N GLY A 487 -3.73 27.72 -6.06
CA GLY A 487 -4.29 26.39 -6.22
C GLY A 487 -3.70 25.65 -7.41
N ARG A 488 -3.43 26.37 -8.50
CA ARG A 488 -2.77 25.80 -9.70
C ARG A 488 -1.35 25.34 -9.42
N ALA A 489 -0.64 25.94 -8.47
CA ALA A 489 0.71 25.52 -8.11
C ALA A 489 0.74 24.09 -7.56
N MET A 490 -0.36 23.59 -6.97
CA MET A 490 -0.49 22.20 -6.51
C MET A 490 -0.28 21.17 -7.62
N TRP A 491 -0.56 21.53 -8.88
CA TRP A 491 -0.29 20.67 -10.02
C TRP A 491 1.19 20.49 -10.29
N ALA A 492 2.00 21.52 -9.97
CA ALA A 492 3.44 21.48 -10.13
C ALA A 492 4.14 20.79 -8.95
N VAL A 493 3.50 20.68 -7.77
CA VAL A 493 4.09 20.10 -6.57
C VAL A 493 4.58 18.67 -6.77
N PRO A 494 3.83 17.73 -7.37
CA PRO A 494 4.30 16.37 -7.58
C PRO A 494 5.55 16.32 -8.47
N PHE A 495 5.55 17.08 -9.57
CA PHE A 495 6.71 17.18 -10.45
C PHE A 495 7.89 17.89 -9.77
N GLY A 496 7.62 19.00 -9.09
CA GLY A 496 8.63 19.74 -8.31
C GLY A 496 9.24 18.87 -7.22
N SER A 497 8.45 18.08 -6.51
CA SER A 497 8.93 17.16 -5.47
C SER A 497 9.84 16.07 -6.06
N LEU A 498 9.51 15.52 -7.23
CA LEU A 498 10.37 14.57 -7.94
C LEU A 498 11.68 15.23 -8.40
N VAL A 499 11.63 16.46 -8.92
CA VAL A 499 12.83 17.22 -9.34
C VAL A 499 13.73 17.53 -8.14
N ILE A 500 13.16 17.91 -6.98
CA ILE A 500 13.92 18.19 -5.75
C ILE A 500 14.46 16.89 -5.14
N ALA A 501 13.72 15.79 -5.21
CA ALA A 501 14.14 14.50 -4.67
C ALA A 501 15.45 13.99 -5.27
N LEU A 502 15.69 14.23 -6.57
CA LEU A 502 16.90 13.76 -7.25
C LEU A 502 18.18 14.41 -6.70
N PRO A 503 18.32 15.74 -6.63
CA PRO A 503 19.47 16.38 -5.98
C PRO A 503 19.57 16.03 -4.51
N ALA A 504 18.47 16.03 -3.75
CA ALA A 504 18.46 15.69 -2.34
C ALA A 504 19.04 14.29 -2.10
N LEU A 505 18.61 13.29 -2.87
CA LEU A 505 19.16 11.94 -2.83
C LEU A 505 20.65 11.91 -3.19
N TYR A 506 21.04 12.62 -4.25
CA TYR A 506 22.44 12.72 -4.66
C TYR A 506 23.33 13.32 -3.55
N PHE A 507 22.93 14.45 -2.97
CA PHE A 507 23.68 15.10 -1.88
C PHE A 507 23.70 14.25 -0.61
N ALA A 508 22.60 13.59 -0.25
CA ALA A 508 22.54 12.68 0.89
C ALA A 508 23.53 11.51 0.71
N VAL A 509 23.51 10.86 -0.43
CA VAL A 509 24.43 9.75 -0.75
C VAL A 509 25.88 10.23 -0.75
N ARG A 510 26.19 11.38 -1.36
CA ARG A 510 27.53 11.97 -1.38
C ARG A 510 28.03 12.29 0.03
N ARG A 511 27.19 12.94 0.88
CA ARG A 511 27.55 13.27 2.26
C ARG A 511 27.79 12.02 3.11
N MET A 512 26.96 10.99 2.96
CA MET A 512 27.15 9.70 3.64
C MET A 512 28.44 9.01 3.20
N SER A 513 28.77 9.05 1.93
CA SER A 513 30.03 8.48 1.41
C SER A 513 31.26 9.20 1.93
N GLN A 514 31.21 10.52 2.03
CA GLN A 514 32.28 11.34 2.60
C GLN A 514 32.50 11.06 4.09
N ARG A 515 31.42 10.99 4.89
CA ARG A 515 31.49 10.65 6.32
C ARG A 515 32.07 9.26 6.54
N ALA A 516 31.65 8.29 5.74
CA ALA A 516 32.19 6.93 5.79
C ALA A 516 33.70 6.90 5.43
N ALA A 517 34.15 7.75 4.50
CA ALA A 517 35.57 7.87 4.15
C ALA A 517 36.40 8.47 5.29
N VAL A 518 35.89 9.53 5.95
CA VAL A 518 36.53 10.15 7.12
C VAL A 518 36.60 9.18 8.30
N ALA A 519 35.52 8.47 8.61
CA ALA A 519 35.49 7.48 9.68
C ALA A 519 36.48 6.33 9.41
N GLN A 520 36.65 5.93 8.16
CA GLN A 520 37.59 4.90 7.76
C GLN A 520 39.04 5.39 7.85
N ALA A 521 39.33 6.63 7.46
CA ALA A 521 40.66 7.23 7.60
C ALA A 521 41.07 7.34 9.10
N ALA A 522 40.13 7.75 9.96
CA ALA A 522 40.32 7.76 11.40
C ALA A 522 40.57 6.36 12.00
N ALA A 523 39.81 5.34 11.56
CA ALA A 523 40.00 3.97 12.00
C ALA A 523 41.35 3.37 11.53
N THR A 524 41.82 3.76 10.32
CA THR A 524 43.13 3.34 9.80
C THR A 524 44.30 4.03 10.53
N ALA A 525 44.11 5.28 10.92
CA ALA A 525 45.11 6.04 11.72
C ALA A 525 45.20 5.52 13.18
N ALA A 526 44.12 4.98 13.72
CA ALA A 526 44.06 4.40 15.07
C ALA A 526 44.45 2.92 15.15
N ALA A 527 44.70 2.24 14.01
CA ALA A 527 45.12 0.84 13.98
C ALA A 527 46.58 0.74 14.41
N PRO A 528 46.95 -0.20 15.31
CA PRO A 528 48.34 -0.42 15.68
C PRO A 528 49.17 -0.85 14.44
N PRO A 529 50.47 -0.52 14.39
CA PRO A 529 51.30 -0.90 13.27
C PRO A 529 51.26 -2.43 13.09
N VAL A 530 50.96 -2.88 11.87
CA VAL A 530 50.92 -4.29 11.54
C VAL A 530 52.36 -4.83 11.67
N THR A 531 52.58 -5.67 12.66
CA THR A 531 53.84 -6.38 12.83
C THR A 531 54.07 -7.34 11.65
N ASN A 532 55.32 -7.52 11.31
CA ASN A 532 55.86 -8.17 10.07
C ASN A 532 55.54 -9.68 9.90
N ASP A 533 54.67 -10.26 10.73
CA ASP A 533 54.32 -11.69 10.67
C ASP A 533 53.64 -12.13 9.36
N ARG A 534 53.13 -11.18 8.60
CA ARG A 534 52.43 -11.48 7.34
C ARG A 534 53.38 -11.85 6.22
N ASN A 535 54.55 -11.22 6.18
CA ASN A 535 55.58 -11.54 5.17
C ASN A 535 56.15 -12.94 5.35
N GLU A 536 56.23 -13.44 6.58
CA GLU A 536 56.72 -14.77 6.89
C GLU A 536 55.71 -15.87 6.50
N LEU A 537 54.40 -15.61 6.66
CA LEU A 537 53.32 -16.51 6.22
C LEU A 537 53.18 -16.55 4.69
N ASP A 538 53.29 -15.40 4.02
CA ASP A 538 53.25 -15.35 2.55
C ASP A 538 54.45 -16.01 1.93
N THR A 539 55.66 -15.85 2.51
CA THR A 539 56.89 -16.53 2.06
C THR A 539 56.81 -18.06 2.26
N ARG A 540 56.19 -18.53 3.35
CA ARG A 540 55.94 -19.97 3.57
C ARG A 540 54.90 -20.53 2.59
N LEU A 541 53.84 -19.74 2.26
CA LEU A 541 52.82 -20.12 1.29
C LEU A 541 53.41 -20.23 -0.12
N ASP A 542 54.26 -19.28 -0.54
CA ASP A 542 54.94 -19.31 -1.82
C ASP A 542 55.91 -20.46 -1.92
N ASP A 543 56.63 -20.82 -0.84
CA ASP A 543 57.53 -21.99 -0.75
C ASP A 543 56.74 -23.33 -0.81
N GLU A 544 55.54 -23.39 -0.23
CA GLU A 544 54.70 -24.59 -0.34
C GLU A 544 54.04 -24.72 -1.72
N LEU A 545 53.65 -23.61 -2.34
CA LEU A 545 53.10 -23.61 -3.71
C LEU A 545 54.17 -24.01 -4.73
N SER A 546 55.41 -23.54 -4.59
CA SER A 546 56.52 -23.93 -5.50
C SER A 546 56.86 -25.43 -5.41
N LYS A 547 56.71 -26.06 -4.25
CA LYS A 547 56.88 -27.51 -4.06
C LYS A 547 55.77 -28.36 -4.67
N LEU A 548 54.55 -27.75 -4.87
CA LEU A 548 53.44 -28.41 -5.53
C LEU A 548 53.52 -28.34 -7.06
N ASP A 549 54.21 -27.33 -7.62
CA ASP A 549 54.42 -27.19 -9.06
C ASP A 549 55.56 -28.08 -9.56
N ASP A 550 56.47 -28.58 -8.66
CA ASP A 550 57.56 -29.48 -8.97
C ASP A 550 57.23 -30.98 -8.74
N ALA A 551 56.01 -31.32 -8.30
CA ALA A 551 55.53 -32.68 -8.06
C ALA A 551 54.46 -33.10 -9.08
#